data_73215123ca15e02fc26f65166087a955
#
_entry.id   73215123ca15e02fc26f65166087a955
#
_cell.length_a   1.000
_cell.length_b   1.000
_cell.length_c   1.000
_cell.angle_alpha   90.00
_cell.angle_beta   90.00
_cell.angle_gamma   90.00
#
_symmetry.space_group_name_H-M   'P 1'
#
loop_
_entity.id
_entity.type
_entity.pdbx_description
1 polymer ?
#
loop_
_entity_poly.entity_id
_entity_poly.type
_entity_poly.pdbx_seq_one_letter_code
_entity_poly.pdbx_strand_id
1 'polypeptide(L)'
;MTVDNLIDLYTDFLVYTPGVATCTLLSEVLQGEVSHDKFTRMLSKGVLNSKKVWQNTKVICQEIQNEQAVLIVDDSVEEKKYSKCNGLIQWHFDHTQGRSVKGVNFITAIYNSWEMSIPVGVDFVKKEEKYIDKKTGKEKLRSSVSKNEMFKALVLRASRNTFFGYVLSDSWFCNAGNMDFVVKECNNNFIMAIKENRKVALSSQNKKQGKYVSIKDLELEKCVLSVYVKSLDFPILVTKQVFKNGDGATGALYLVSNDLNLSYEQMTTIYKKRWKVEEYHKSIKSNTSFSNSPTKKQHTQEAHFVASILAYIKLEKLKIRNKNNHFALKAIIRADAAKAALISYQQLNYKKVA
;
A
#
# COMPACT_ATOMS: atom_id res chain seq x y z
N MET A 1 3.30 32.40 2.25
CA MET A 1 3.19 30.97 2.66
C MET A 1 3.74 30.10 1.57
N THR A 2 4.65 29.17 1.88
CA THR A 2 5.28 28.25 0.92
C THR A 2 4.32 27.12 0.54
N VAL A 3 4.64 26.39 -0.56
CA VAL A 3 3.85 25.22 -0.96
C VAL A 3 3.92 24.10 0.11
N ASP A 4 5.06 23.96 0.78
CA ASP A 4 5.22 22.95 1.84
C ASP A 4 4.35 23.29 3.07
N ASN A 5 4.21 24.55 3.44
CA ASN A 5 3.30 24.96 4.51
C ASN A 5 1.83 24.66 4.13
N LEU A 6 1.44 24.86 2.87
CA LEU A 6 0.10 24.50 2.40
C LEU A 6 -0.16 22.99 2.44
N ILE A 7 0.84 22.19 2.05
CA ILE A 7 0.77 20.72 2.15
C ILE A 7 0.64 20.29 3.60
N ASP A 8 1.40 20.92 4.51
CA ASP A 8 1.39 20.59 5.92
C ASP A 8 0.01 20.86 6.55
N LEU A 9 -0.56 22.04 6.35
CA LEU A 9 -1.92 22.38 6.77
C LEU A 9 -2.99 21.46 6.18
N TYR A 10 -2.87 21.16 4.87
CA TYR A 10 -3.83 20.27 4.20
C TYR A 10 -3.76 18.85 4.75
N THR A 11 -2.58 18.31 5.01
CA THR A 11 -2.41 16.98 5.58
C THR A 11 -2.88 16.90 7.02
N ASP A 12 -2.73 17.96 7.83
CA ASP A 12 -3.33 18.04 9.16
C ASP A 12 -4.86 18.01 9.08
N PHE A 13 -5.43 18.81 8.17
CA PHE A 13 -6.88 18.81 7.93
C PHE A 13 -7.41 17.41 7.56
N LEU A 14 -6.69 16.63 6.77
CA LEU A 14 -7.10 15.26 6.40
C LEU A 14 -7.15 14.31 7.59
N VAL A 15 -6.39 14.57 8.65
CA VAL A 15 -6.41 13.77 9.87
C VAL A 15 -7.68 13.99 10.67
N TYR A 16 -8.14 15.23 10.83
CA TYR A 16 -9.25 15.52 11.74
C TYR A 16 -10.62 15.69 11.06
N THR A 17 -10.65 16.00 9.74
CA THR A 17 -11.94 16.25 9.08
C THR A 17 -12.89 15.04 9.17
N PRO A 18 -14.15 15.25 9.56
CA PRO A 18 -15.12 14.17 9.71
C PRO A 18 -15.79 13.74 8.40
N GLY A 19 -15.77 14.60 7.40
CA GLY A 19 -16.54 14.44 6.15
C GLY A 19 -15.70 14.65 4.89
N VAL A 20 -16.30 15.26 3.88
CA VAL A 20 -15.63 15.57 2.62
C VAL A 20 -14.56 16.64 2.85
N ALA A 21 -13.34 16.36 2.42
CA ALA A 21 -12.17 17.22 2.65
C ALA A 21 -12.11 18.37 1.63
N THR A 22 -13.02 19.35 1.74
CA THR A 22 -13.06 20.50 0.82
C THR A 22 -12.05 21.57 1.21
N CYS A 23 -11.45 22.22 0.20
CA CYS A 23 -10.57 23.37 0.44
C CYS A 23 -11.31 24.55 1.07
N THR A 24 -12.62 24.69 0.81
CA THR A 24 -13.49 25.73 1.40
C THR A 24 -13.58 25.51 2.90
N LEU A 25 -13.94 24.29 3.36
CA LEU A 25 -14.00 23.99 4.79
C LEU A 25 -12.65 24.20 5.48
N LEU A 26 -11.53 23.84 4.82
CA LEU A 26 -10.21 24.12 5.38
C LEU A 26 -9.96 25.62 5.55
N SER A 27 -10.34 26.43 4.56
CA SER A 27 -10.22 27.89 4.65
C SER A 27 -11.08 28.48 5.78
N GLU A 28 -12.29 27.96 5.97
CA GLU A 28 -13.18 28.36 7.08
C GLU A 28 -12.59 27.98 8.45
N VAL A 29 -12.05 26.78 8.59
CA VAL A 29 -11.37 26.34 9.83
C VAL A 29 -10.17 27.23 10.14
N LEU A 30 -9.47 27.72 9.13
CA LEU A 30 -8.36 28.68 9.24
C LEU A 30 -8.84 30.14 9.32
N GLN A 31 -10.13 30.39 9.58
CA GLN A 31 -10.73 31.70 9.71
C GLN A 31 -10.47 32.66 8.51
N GLY A 32 -10.25 32.08 7.33
CA GLY A 32 -9.97 32.83 6.10
C GLY A 32 -8.52 33.30 5.93
N GLU A 33 -7.63 33.03 6.89
CA GLU A 33 -6.20 33.40 6.80
C GLU A 33 -5.53 32.84 5.54
N VAL A 34 -6.00 31.68 5.07
CA VAL A 34 -5.56 31.05 3.84
C VAL A 34 -6.76 30.73 2.96
N SER A 35 -6.85 31.41 1.80
CA SER A 35 -7.98 31.21 0.88
C SER A 35 -7.99 29.78 0.32
N HIS A 36 -9.20 29.25 0.07
CA HIS A 36 -9.41 27.94 -0.54
C HIS A 36 -8.75 27.79 -1.92
N ASP A 37 -8.58 28.86 -2.67
CA ASP A 37 -7.90 28.89 -3.97
C ASP A 37 -6.41 28.52 -3.87
N LYS A 38 -5.73 28.89 -2.79
CA LYS A 38 -4.33 28.53 -2.59
C LYS A 38 -4.20 27.00 -2.45
N PHE A 39 -5.09 26.34 -1.71
CA PHE A 39 -5.13 24.89 -1.59
C PHE A 39 -5.52 24.20 -2.90
N THR A 40 -6.54 24.70 -3.58
CA THR A 40 -6.97 24.18 -4.88
C THR A 40 -5.84 24.25 -5.92
N ARG A 41 -5.14 25.38 -5.99
CA ARG A 41 -3.97 25.53 -6.85
C ARG A 41 -2.81 24.62 -6.45
N MET A 42 -2.54 24.44 -5.17
CA MET A 42 -1.53 23.53 -4.67
C MET A 42 -1.80 22.08 -5.11
N LEU A 43 -3.06 21.60 -4.95
CA LEU A 43 -3.48 20.27 -5.40
C LEU A 43 -3.36 20.09 -6.93
N SER A 44 -3.46 21.18 -7.69
CA SER A 44 -3.42 21.16 -9.16
C SER A 44 -1.99 21.22 -9.75
N LYS A 45 -0.97 21.55 -8.96
CA LYS A 45 0.40 21.80 -9.44
C LYS A 45 1.26 20.53 -9.69
N GLY A 46 0.74 19.33 -9.40
CA GLY A 46 1.48 18.08 -9.59
C GLY A 46 2.67 17.87 -8.62
N VAL A 47 2.79 18.70 -7.57
CA VAL A 47 3.85 18.60 -6.57
C VAL A 47 3.65 17.41 -5.61
N LEU A 48 2.40 16.97 -5.44
CA LEU A 48 2.02 15.81 -4.64
C LEU A 48 2.05 14.56 -5.51
N ASN A 49 3.13 13.81 -5.44
CA ASN A 49 3.41 12.60 -6.21
C ASN A 49 4.27 11.62 -5.40
N SER A 50 4.60 10.45 -5.96
CA SER A 50 5.42 9.41 -5.31
C SER A 50 6.80 9.93 -4.84
N LYS A 51 7.41 10.84 -5.59
CA LYS A 51 8.68 11.49 -5.19
C LYS A 51 8.51 12.30 -3.90
N LYS A 52 7.38 13.01 -3.76
CA LYS A 52 7.08 13.80 -2.54
C LYS A 52 6.89 12.89 -1.33
N VAL A 53 6.29 11.71 -1.49
CA VAL A 53 6.21 10.70 -0.41
C VAL A 53 7.61 10.36 0.06
N TRP A 54 8.52 9.97 -0.85
CA TRP A 54 9.90 9.64 -0.51
C TRP A 54 10.64 10.80 0.17
N GLN A 55 10.52 12.03 -0.34
CA GLN A 55 11.16 13.20 0.27
C GLN A 55 10.75 13.42 1.74
N ASN A 56 9.49 13.10 2.10
CA ASN A 56 8.99 13.24 3.46
C ASN A 56 9.34 12.06 4.38
N THR A 57 9.74 10.93 3.82
CA THR A 57 10.01 9.71 4.59
C THR A 57 11.48 9.32 4.64
N LYS A 58 12.30 9.87 3.74
CA LYS A 58 13.72 9.52 3.59
C LYS A 58 14.47 9.53 4.92
N VAL A 59 14.41 10.63 5.66
CA VAL A 59 15.13 10.78 6.94
C VAL A 59 14.65 9.74 7.95
N ILE A 60 13.34 9.56 8.07
CA ILE A 60 12.76 8.57 8.99
C ILE A 60 13.25 7.16 8.65
N CYS A 61 13.21 6.76 7.37
CA CYS A 61 13.67 5.45 6.96
C CYS A 61 15.16 5.24 7.22
N GLN A 62 15.98 6.27 7.05
CA GLN A 62 17.41 6.22 7.35
C GLN A 62 17.71 6.09 8.85
N GLU A 63 16.90 6.73 9.70
CA GLU A 63 17.03 6.64 11.16
C GLU A 63 16.62 5.27 11.73
N ILE A 64 15.61 4.62 11.11
CA ILE A 64 15.08 3.35 11.60
C ILE A 64 15.58 2.11 10.83
N GLN A 65 16.52 2.28 9.87
CA GLN A 65 17.01 1.15 9.09
C GLN A 65 17.79 0.15 9.92
N ASN A 66 17.57 -1.13 9.66
CA ASN A 66 18.26 -2.25 10.30
C ASN A 66 18.09 -3.54 9.46
N GLU A 67 18.82 -4.59 9.81
CA GLU A 67 18.79 -5.89 9.11
C GLU A 67 17.43 -6.60 9.17
N GLN A 68 16.63 -6.33 10.21
CA GLN A 68 15.30 -6.92 10.37
C GLN A 68 14.21 -6.13 9.64
N ALA A 69 14.54 -4.97 9.08
CA ALA A 69 13.60 -4.19 8.30
C ALA A 69 13.19 -4.93 7.05
N VAL A 70 11.97 -4.70 6.60
CA VAL A 70 11.42 -5.30 5.38
C VAL A 70 10.75 -4.25 4.50
N LEU A 71 10.81 -4.47 3.19
CA LEU A 71 10.02 -3.72 2.23
C LEU A 71 8.80 -4.55 1.83
N ILE A 72 7.62 -4.05 2.10
CA ILE A 72 6.36 -4.73 1.77
C ILE A 72 5.73 -4.02 0.57
N VAL A 73 5.44 -4.75 -0.50
CA VAL A 73 4.77 -4.20 -1.68
C VAL A 73 3.46 -4.93 -1.90
N ASP A 74 2.38 -4.15 -1.96
CA ASP A 74 1.04 -4.68 -2.18
C ASP A 74 0.17 -3.66 -2.91
N ASP A 75 -0.94 -4.12 -3.51
CA ASP A 75 -1.92 -3.25 -4.14
C ASP A 75 -3.26 -3.25 -3.40
N SER A 76 -3.99 -2.17 -3.56
CA SER A 76 -5.33 -2.05 -3.02
C SER A 76 -6.22 -1.26 -3.95
N VAL A 77 -7.52 -1.52 -3.88
CA VAL A 77 -8.54 -0.74 -4.58
C VAL A 77 -9.34 0.09 -3.58
N GLU A 78 -9.48 1.37 -3.88
CA GLU A 78 -10.41 2.25 -3.19
C GLU A 78 -11.65 2.46 -4.04
N GLU A 79 -12.78 1.95 -3.60
CA GLU A 79 -14.05 2.03 -4.35
C GLU A 79 -14.56 3.47 -4.41
N LYS A 80 -14.91 3.93 -5.62
CA LYS A 80 -15.48 5.25 -5.93
C LYS A 80 -16.79 5.08 -6.69
N LYS A 81 -17.76 4.46 -6.05
CA LYS A 81 -19.03 3.99 -6.64
C LYS A 81 -19.76 5.06 -7.44
N TYR A 82 -19.83 6.27 -6.92
CA TYR A 82 -20.61 7.37 -7.49
C TYR A 82 -19.80 8.31 -8.38
N SER A 83 -18.48 8.13 -8.49
CA SER A 83 -17.64 8.97 -9.34
C SER A 83 -17.77 8.59 -10.82
N LYS A 84 -17.58 9.57 -11.71
CA LYS A 84 -17.43 9.29 -13.14
C LYS A 84 -16.07 8.64 -13.41
N CYS A 85 -16.02 7.74 -14.40
CA CYS A 85 -14.77 7.17 -14.87
C CYS A 85 -13.87 8.26 -15.47
N ASN A 86 -12.57 8.15 -15.23
CA ASN A 86 -11.48 8.91 -15.84
C ASN A 86 -10.26 7.99 -15.91
N GLY A 87 -9.07 8.46 -16.29
CA GLY A 87 -7.87 7.61 -16.35
C GLY A 87 -7.52 6.93 -15.03
N LEU A 88 -7.83 7.55 -13.89
CA LEU A 88 -7.52 7.05 -12.55
C LEU A 88 -8.66 6.21 -11.96
N ILE A 89 -9.91 6.69 -12.07
CA ILE A 89 -11.11 5.97 -11.60
C ILE A 89 -11.63 5.08 -12.71
N GLN A 90 -11.41 3.78 -12.57
CA GLN A 90 -11.75 2.78 -13.57
C GLN A 90 -12.30 1.51 -12.91
N TRP A 91 -12.77 0.58 -13.73
CA TRP A 91 -13.19 -0.74 -13.28
C TRP A 91 -11.98 -1.63 -13.01
N HIS A 92 -11.89 -2.18 -11.79
CA HIS A 92 -10.87 -3.12 -11.36
C HIS A 92 -11.54 -4.35 -10.76
N PHE A 93 -10.94 -5.53 -10.92
CA PHE A 93 -11.39 -6.72 -10.23
C PHE A 93 -10.85 -6.68 -8.79
N ASP A 94 -11.75 -6.73 -7.83
CA ASP A 94 -11.41 -6.81 -6.41
C ASP A 94 -11.48 -8.27 -5.98
N HIS A 95 -10.33 -8.86 -5.72
CA HIS A 95 -10.22 -10.26 -5.32
C HIS A 95 -10.85 -10.55 -3.95
N THR A 96 -10.88 -9.57 -3.06
CA THR A 96 -11.47 -9.70 -1.72
C THR A 96 -13.00 -9.80 -1.81
N GLN A 97 -13.61 -9.03 -2.71
CA GLN A 97 -15.04 -9.02 -2.93
C GLN A 97 -15.50 -9.99 -4.04
N GLY A 98 -14.57 -10.59 -4.79
CA GLY A 98 -14.87 -11.48 -5.91
C GLY A 98 -15.64 -10.83 -7.08
N ARG A 99 -15.61 -9.49 -7.17
CA ARG A 99 -16.36 -8.71 -8.18
C ARG A 99 -15.55 -7.55 -8.75
N SER A 100 -16.00 -7.05 -9.90
CA SER A 100 -15.46 -5.80 -10.43
C SER A 100 -16.03 -4.62 -9.66
N VAL A 101 -15.18 -3.72 -9.22
CA VAL A 101 -15.51 -2.47 -8.55
C VAL A 101 -14.98 -1.27 -9.34
N LYS A 102 -15.72 -0.16 -9.32
CA LYS A 102 -15.26 1.10 -9.88
C LYS A 102 -14.51 1.87 -8.81
N GLY A 103 -13.25 2.18 -9.07
CA GLY A 103 -12.41 2.83 -8.06
C GLY A 103 -11.01 3.16 -8.54
N VAL A 104 -10.16 3.49 -7.59
CA VAL A 104 -8.74 3.77 -7.79
C VAL A 104 -7.94 2.58 -7.32
N ASN A 105 -7.17 1.97 -8.23
CA ASN A 105 -6.22 0.92 -7.87
C ASN A 105 -4.82 1.56 -7.73
N PHE A 106 -4.16 1.26 -6.64
CA PHE A 106 -2.83 1.79 -6.33
C PHE A 106 -1.94 0.71 -5.74
N ILE A 107 -0.65 0.82 -5.99
CA ILE A 107 0.39 -0.05 -5.44
C ILE A 107 1.22 0.80 -4.50
N THR A 108 1.50 0.29 -3.30
CA THR A 108 2.30 0.99 -2.29
C THR A 108 3.48 0.13 -1.86
N ALA A 109 4.65 0.76 -1.69
CA ALA A 109 5.79 0.18 -1.01
C ALA A 109 5.86 0.74 0.40
N ILE A 110 5.85 -0.15 1.40
CA ILE A 110 5.91 0.15 2.83
C ILE A 110 7.23 -0.35 3.38
N TYR A 111 8.01 0.54 3.96
CA TYR A 111 9.18 0.20 4.76
C TYR A 111 8.73 -0.08 6.19
N ASN A 112 8.88 -1.31 6.64
CA ASN A 112 8.54 -1.69 8.02
C ASN A 112 9.80 -2.01 8.81
N SER A 113 9.97 -1.31 9.90
CA SER A 113 11.07 -1.47 10.83
C SER A 113 10.57 -1.17 12.24
N TRP A 114 10.90 -2.02 13.21
CA TRP A 114 10.38 -1.93 14.57
C TRP A 114 8.85 -1.85 14.56
N GLU A 115 8.30 -0.89 15.29
CA GLU A 115 6.86 -0.62 15.37
C GLU A 115 6.35 0.31 14.24
N MET A 116 7.23 0.79 13.33
CA MET A 116 6.89 1.77 12.31
C MET A 116 6.64 1.13 10.94
N SER A 117 5.61 1.60 10.27
CA SER A 117 5.27 1.23 8.87
C SER A 117 5.20 2.50 8.03
N ILE A 118 6.28 2.78 7.30
CA ILE A 118 6.45 4.05 6.57
C ILE A 118 6.26 3.82 5.06
N PRO A 119 5.26 4.44 4.42
CA PRO A 119 5.12 4.41 2.97
C PRO A 119 6.29 5.13 2.30
N VAL A 120 7.01 4.45 1.41
CA VAL A 120 8.19 5.00 0.70
C VAL A 120 7.92 5.30 -0.76
N GLY A 121 6.78 4.83 -1.28
CA GLY A 121 6.34 5.12 -2.63
C GLY A 121 4.94 4.62 -2.89
N VAL A 122 4.28 5.24 -3.87
CA VAL A 122 2.95 4.87 -4.35
C VAL A 122 2.88 5.09 -5.86
N ASP A 123 2.26 4.16 -6.57
CA ASP A 123 1.93 4.31 -7.98
C ASP A 123 0.45 3.96 -8.21
N PHE A 124 -0.20 4.70 -9.12
CA PHE A 124 -1.62 4.53 -9.44
C PHE A 124 -1.78 3.82 -10.78
N VAL A 125 -2.66 2.82 -10.83
CA VAL A 125 -2.99 2.10 -12.06
C VAL A 125 -3.92 2.96 -12.91
N LYS A 126 -3.36 3.64 -13.91
CA LYS A 126 -4.10 4.48 -14.86
C LYS A 126 -4.45 3.68 -16.10
N LYS A 127 -5.74 3.66 -16.47
CA LYS A 127 -6.21 2.96 -17.66
C LYS A 127 -6.60 3.98 -18.73
N GLU A 128 -5.68 4.28 -19.63
CA GLU A 128 -5.81 5.33 -20.65
C GLU A 128 -5.65 4.78 -22.08
N GLU A 129 -5.03 3.61 -22.24
CA GLU A 129 -4.86 2.96 -23.54
C GLU A 129 -6.10 2.18 -23.96
N LYS A 130 -6.63 2.49 -25.14
CA LYS A 130 -7.72 1.75 -25.75
C LYS A 130 -7.19 0.49 -26.43
N TYR A 131 -7.88 -0.62 -26.25
CA TYR A 131 -7.62 -1.87 -26.98
C TYR A 131 -8.92 -2.60 -27.24
N ILE A 132 -8.91 -3.47 -28.26
CA ILE A 132 -10.03 -4.36 -28.56
C ILE A 132 -9.78 -5.69 -27.84
N ASP A 133 -10.68 -6.03 -26.94
CA ASP A 133 -10.63 -7.30 -26.23
C ASP A 133 -10.93 -8.45 -27.21
N LYS A 134 -9.95 -9.33 -27.43
CA LYS A 134 -10.01 -10.43 -28.39
C LYS A 134 -11.12 -11.44 -28.11
N LYS A 135 -11.60 -11.55 -26.86
CA LYS A 135 -12.64 -12.52 -26.48
C LYS A 135 -14.05 -11.95 -26.68
N THR A 136 -14.23 -10.66 -26.48
CA THR A 136 -15.54 -10.02 -26.50
C THR A 136 -15.76 -9.10 -27.67
N GLY A 137 -14.72 -8.76 -28.45
CA GLY A 137 -14.76 -7.78 -29.54
C GLY A 137 -15.00 -6.33 -29.10
N LYS A 138 -15.07 -6.07 -27.79
CA LYS A 138 -15.39 -4.74 -27.24
C LYS A 138 -14.14 -3.92 -27.02
N GLU A 139 -14.25 -2.60 -27.25
CA GLU A 139 -13.22 -1.65 -26.84
C GLU A 139 -13.17 -1.61 -25.30
N LYS A 140 -11.97 -1.75 -24.76
CA LYS A 140 -11.65 -1.67 -23.32
C LYS A 140 -10.46 -0.76 -23.09
N LEU A 141 -10.30 -0.30 -21.85
CA LEU A 141 -9.14 0.48 -21.41
C LEU A 141 -8.18 -0.40 -20.61
N ARG A 142 -6.88 -0.23 -20.84
CA ARG A 142 -5.82 -0.85 -20.05
C ARG A 142 -4.78 0.19 -19.60
N SER A 143 -3.95 -0.20 -18.65
CA SER A 143 -2.79 0.61 -18.27
C SER A 143 -1.64 0.39 -19.23
N SER A 144 -0.92 1.45 -19.58
CA SER A 144 0.34 1.39 -20.35
C SER A 144 1.48 0.77 -19.53
N VAL A 145 1.45 0.96 -18.21
CA VAL A 145 2.42 0.38 -17.27
C VAL A 145 1.76 -0.73 -16.48
N SER A 146 2.35 -1.92 -16.51
CA SER A 146 1.82 -3.06 -15.76
C SER A 146 2.10 -2.92 -14.26
N LYS A 147 1.30 -3.59 -13.42
CA LYS A 147 1.55 -3.64 -11.96
C LYS A 147 2.92 -4.25 -11.63
N ASN A 148 3.43 -5.18 -12.44
CA ASN A 148 4.76 -5.75 -12.25
C ASN A 148 5.88 -4.73 -12.52
N GLU A 149 5.70 -3.86 -13.51
CA GLU A 149 6.65 -2.75 -13.76
C GLU A 149 6.60 -1.73 -12.61
N MET A 150 5.41 -1.40 -12.11
CA MET A 150 5.25 -0.54 -10.93
C MET A 150 5.91 -1.15 -9.69
N PHE A 151 5.71 -2.46 -9.45
CA PHE A 151 6.38 -3.22 -8.39
C PHE A 151 7.91 -3.06 -8.50
N LYS A 152 8.48 -3.35 -9.68
CA LYS A 152 9.91 -3.23 -9.92
C LYS A 152 10.44 -1.82 -9.68
N ALA A 153 9.72 -0.80 -10.16
CA ALA A 153 10.12 0.59 -9.97
C ALA A 153 10.12 1.00 -8.48
N LEU A 154 9.12 0.56 -7.71
CA LEU A 154 9.03 0.84 -6.27
C LEU A 154 10.14 0.12 -5.49
N VAL A 155 10.40 -1.17 -5.77
CA VAL A 155 11.46 -1.95 -5.12
C VAL A 155 12.82 -1.35 -5.44
N LEU A 156 13.11 -1.06 -6.72
CA LEU A 156 14.40 -0.50 -7.13
C LEU A 156 14.67 0.86 -6.46
N ARG A 157 13.65 1.71 -6.38
CA ARG A 157 13.76 3.00 -5.69
C ARG A 157 14.09 2.83 -4.21
N ALA A 158 13.41 1.91 -3.53
CA ALA A 158 13.66 1.64 -2.12
C ALA A 158 15.05 1.06 -1.90
N SER A 159 15.46 0.05 -2.68
CA SER A 159 16.78 -0.61 -2.56
C SER A 159 17.97 0.33 -2.78
N ARG A 160 17.81 1.34 -3.65
CA ARG A 160 18.86 2.35 -3.90
C ARG A 160 18.99 3.39 -2.78
N ASN A 161 18.05 3.46 -1.88
CA ASN A 161 17.94 4.58 -0.94
C ASN A 161 17.88 4.15 0.54
N THR A 162 17.54 2.90 0.83
CA THR A 162 17.42 2.35 2.19
C THR A 162 17.92 0.92 2.23
N PHE A 163 18.34 0.50 3.42
CA PHE A 163 18.71 -0.87 3.68
C PHE A 163 17.54 -1.64 4.33
N PHE A 164 17.25 -2.84 3.84
CA PHE A 164 16.28 -3.78 4.40
C PHE A 164 16.66 -5.22 4.03
N GLY A 165 16.29 -6.19 4.85
CA GLY A 165 16.67 -7.59 4.65
C GLY A 165 15.89 -8.28 3.53
N TYR A 166 14.57 -8.04 3.45
CA TYR A 166 13.70 -8.78 2.53
C TYR A 166 12.65 -7.90 1.88
N VAL A 167 12.32 -8.22 0.62
CA VAL A 167 11.11 -7.77 -0.07
C VAL A 167 10.00 -8.78 0.19
N LEU A 168 8.86 -8.32 0.73
CA LEU A 168 7.68 -9.14 1.00
C LEU A 168 6.55 -8.76 0.03
N SER A 169 5.89 -9.75 -0.54
CA SER A 169 4.67 -9.55 -1.34
C SER A 169 3.74 -10.76 -1.29
N ASP A 170 2.54 -10.56 -1.80
CA ASP A 170 1.56 -11.63 -1.97
C ASP A 170 1.83 -12.49 -3.21
N SER A 171 0.97 -13.48 -3.44
CA SER A 171 1.11 -14.42 -4.56
C SER A 171 0.88 -13.81 -5.94
N TRP A 172 0.30 -12.61 -6.02
CA TRP A 172 0.06 -11.92 -7.28
C TRP A 172 1.38 -11.41 -7.87
N PHE A 173 2.26 -10.86 -7.01
CA PHE A 173 3.57 -10.37 -7.42
C PHE A 173 4.64 -11.47 -7.50
N CYS A 174 4.34 -12.69 -7.00
CA CYS A 174 5.25 -13.81 -6.99
C CYS A 174 5.35 -14.47 -8.36
N ASN A 175 6.18 -13.92 -9.22
CA ASN A 175 6.52 -14.47 -10.53
C ASN A 175 8.04 -14.43 -10.76
N ALA A 176 8.55 -15.28 -11.66
CA ALA A 176 10.00 -15.41 -11.89
C ALA A 176 10.66 -14.08 -12.30
N GLY A 177 9.98 -13.24 -13.08
CA GLY A 177 10.53 -11.97 -13.51
C GLY A 177 10.67 -10.95 -12.39
N ASN A 178 9.81 -11.00 -11.36
CA ASN A 178 9.94 -10.16 -10.17
C ASN A 178 10.98 -10.72 -9.20
N MET A 179 11.04 -12.05 -9.01
CA MET A 179 12.06 -12.71 -8.19
C MET A 179 13.46 -12.44 -8.72
N ASP A 180 13.67 -12.64 -10.02
CA ASP A 180 14.94 -12.40 -10.70
C ASP A 180 15.38 -10.94 -10.56
N PHE A 181 14.44 -10.02 -10.75
CA PHE A 181 14.68 -8.58 -10.60
C PHE A 181 15.11 -8.18 -9.18
N VAL A 182 14.44 -8.72 -8.14
CA VAL A 182 14.80 -8.44 -6.75
C VAL A 182 16.21 -8.90 -6.44
N VAL A 183 16.58 -10.10 -6.93
CA VAL A 183 17.92 -10.67 -6.68
C VAL A 183 18.99 -9.97 -7.50
N LYS A 184 18.82 -9.86 -8.82
CA LYS A 184 19.88 -9.41 -9.73
C LYS A 184 20.02 -7.91 -9.85
N GLU A 185 18.88 -7.21 -9.94
CA GLU A 185 18.91 -5.75 -10.15
C GLU A 185 18.89 -4.95 -8.85
N CYS A 186 18.25 -5.51 -7.79
CA CYS A 186 18.16 -4.83 -6.51
C CYS A 186 19.15 -5.35 -5.47
N ASN A 187 19.82 -6.49 -5.72
CA ASN A 187 20.73 -7.18 -4.79
C ASN A 187 20.09 -7.37 -3.39
N ASN A 188 18.84 -7.82 -3.37
CA ASN A 188 18.06 -8.02 -2.15
C ASN A 188 17.48 -9.44 -2.08
N ASN A 189 17.13 -9.86 -0.88
CA ASN A 189 16.38 -11.09 -0.67
C ASN A 189 14.88 -10.83 -0.75
N PHE A 190 14.13 -11.90 -0.98
CA PHE A 190 12.67 -11.85 -0.93
C PHE A 190 12.07 -12.99 -0.11
N ILE A 191 10.89 -12.76 0.46
CA ILE A 191 9.97 -13.81 0.91
C ILE A 191 8.59 -13.46 0.33
N MET A 192 8.07 -14.32 -0.55
CA MET A 192 6.81 -14.09 -1.24
C MET A 192 5.87 -15.28 -1.07
N ALA A 193 4.57 -15.02 -1.00
CA ALA A 193 3.61 -16.11 -1.12
C ALA A 193 3.58 -16.63 -2.55
N ILE A 194 3.42 -17.93 -2.73
CA ILE A 194 3.34 -18.57 -4.05
C ILE A 194 2.07 -19.41 -4.15
N LYS A 195 1.48 -19.43 -5.35
CA LYS A 195 0.28 -20.26 -5.59
C LYS A 195 0.65 -21.74 -5.59
N GLU A 196 -0.17 -22.56 -4.95
CA GLU A 196 0.01 -24.01 -4.80
C GLU A 196 0.15 -24.79 -6.10
N ASN A 197 -0.46 -24.28 -7.19
CA ASN A 197 -0.42 -24.90 -8.51
C ASN A 197 0.87 -24.59 -9.31
N ARG A 198 1.79 -23.83 -8.77
CA ARG A 198 3.09 -23.56 -9.41
C ARG A 198 3.93 -24.82 -9.44
N LYS A 199 4.67 -24.99 -10.56
CA LYS A 199 5.53 -26.16 -10.78
C LYS A 199 6.99 -25.83 -10.49
N VAL A 200 7.66 -26.75 -9.78
CA VAL A 200 9.07 -26.66 -9.40
C VAL A 200 9.78 -27.98 -9.67
N ALA A 201 11.08 -27.94 -9.91
CA ALA A 201 11.92 -29.11 -10.01
C ALA A 201 12.69 -29.32 -8.70
N LEU A 202 12.82 -30.56 -8.23
CA LEU A 202 13.46 -30.91 -6.96
C LEU A 202 14.99 -30.85 -7.01
N SER A 203 15.57 -30.81 -8.21
CA SER A 203 17.02 -30.69 -8.40
C SER A 203 17.33 -29.94 -9.71
N SER A 204 18.56 -29.45 -9.83
CA SER A 204 19.08 -28.88 -11.06
C SER A 204 19.01 -29.85 -12.24
N GLN A 205 19.24 -31.16 -11.97
CA GLN A 205 19.13 -32.21 -12.98
C GLN A 205 17.69 -32.41 -13.44
N ASN A 206 16.72 -32.46 -12.50
CA ASN A 206 15.30 -32.56 -12.82
C ASN A 206 14.84 -31.35 -13.65
N LYS A 207 15.34 -30.15 -13.33
CA LYS A 207 15.08 -28.94 -14.12
C LYS A 207 15.57 -29.07 -15.55
N LYS A 208 16.82 -29.55 -15.75
CA LYS A 208 17.39 -29.80 -17.09
C LYS A 208 16.61 -30.85 -17.88
N GLN A 209 16.06 -31.85 -17.21
CA GLN A 209 15.25 -32.90 -17.79
C GLN A 209 13.77 -32.52 -17.99
N GLY A 210 13.37 -31.30 -17.58
CA GLY A 210 11.97 -30.85 -17.69
C GLY A 210 11.02 -31.54 -16.71
N LYS A 211 11.52 -32.19 -15.66
CA LYS A 211 10.74 -32.90 -14.63
C LYS A 211 10.30 -31.91 -13.52
N TYR A 212 9.02 -31.58 -13.53
CA TYR A 212 8.43 -30.62 -12.59
C TYR A 212 7.25 -31.24 -11.86
N VAL A 213 7.13 -30.94 -10.58
CA VAL A 213 6.02 -31.30 -9.69
C VAL A 213 5.28 -30.04 -9.23
N SER A 214 4.02 -30.18 -8.86
CA SER A 214 3.25 -29.06 -8.29
C SER A 214 3.67 -28.82 -6.84
N ILE A 215 3.72 -27.57 -6.40
CA ILE A 215 4.10 -27.22 -5.01
C ILE A 215 3.16 -27.89 -4.02
N LYS A 216 1.86 -28.01 -4.32
CA LYS A 216 0.88 -28.67 -3.45
C LYS A 216 1.18 -30.15 -3.18
N ASP A 217 1.92 -30.81 -4.10
CA ASP A 217 2.24 -32.23 -4.02
C ASP A 217 3.55 -32.49 -3.25
N LEU A 218 4.19 -31.43 -2.73
CA LEU A 218 5.41 -31.52 -1.93
C LEU A 218 5.07 -31.78 -0.44
N GLU A 219 5.85 -32.64 0.19
CA GLU A 219 5.82 -32.83 1.64
C GLU A 219 6.60 -31.69 2.32
N LEU A 220 5.86 -30.70 2.84
CA LEU A 220 6.40 -29.45 3.41
C LEU A 220 5.88 -29.20 4.82
N GLU A 221 5.77 -30.23 5.66
CA GLU A 221 5.27 -30.06 7.02
C GLU A 221 6.36 -29.50 7.92
N LYS A 222 6.24 -28.21 8.27
CA LYS A 222 7.19 -27.45 9.12
C LYS A 222 8.66 -27.55 8.68
N CYS A 223 8.90 -27.71 7.39
CA CYS A 223 10.23 -27.77 6.82
C CYS A 223 10.39 -26.79 5.66
N VAL A 224 11.61 -26.59 5.21
CA VAL A 224 11.98 -25.87 4.01
C VAL A 224 12.62 -26.83 3.02
N LEU A 225 12.31 -26.69 1.75
CA LEU A 225 12.88 -27.50 0.68
C LEU A 225 13.48 -26.58 -0.40
N SER A 226 14.71 -26.86 -0.80
CA SER A 226 15.34 -26.16 -1.92
C SER A 226 14.82 -26.73 -3.24
N VAL A 227 14.32 -25.85 -4.11
CA VAL A 227 13.71 -26.21 -5.39
C VAL A 227 14.15 -25.25 -6.50
N TYR A 228 13.89 -25.64 -7.75
CA TYR A 228 14.23 -24.86 -8.93
C TYR A 228 12.99 -24.46 -9.71
N VAL A 229 12.82 -23.17 -10.00
CA VAL A 229 11.80 -22.66 -10.92
C VAL A 229 12.36 -22.66 -12.34
N LYS A 230 11.52 -22.95 -13.33
CA LYS A 230 11.94 -23.08 -14.74
C LYS A 230 12.74 -21.87 -15.23
N SER A 231 12.27 -20.67 -14.93
CA SER A 231 12.80 -19.41 -15.46
C SER A 231 13.78 -18.69 -14.54
N LEU A 232 14.20 -19.31 -13.41
CA LEU A 232 15.24 -18.76 -12.50
C LEU A 232 16.50 -19.59 -12.66
N ASP A 233 17.67 -18.97 -12.66
CA ASP A 233 18.97 -19.63 -12.72
C ASP A 233 19.56 -19.98 -11.35
N PHE A 234 18.88 -19.58 -10.29
CA PHE A 234 19.22 -19.90 -8.88
C PHE A 234 18.11 -20.73 -8.23
N PRO A 235 18.45 -21.52 -7.19
CA PRO A 235 17.48 -22.25 -6.38
C PRO A 235 16.74 -21.29 -5.46
N ILE A 236 15.56 -21.71 -4.99
CA ILE A 236 14.78 -21.02 -3.96
C ILE A 236 14.32 -22.01 -2.91
N LEU A 237 14.14 -21.55 -1.68
CA LEU A 237 13.43 -22.31 -0.65
C LEU A 237 11.93 -22.23 -0.89
N VAL A 238 11.24 -23.32 -0.58
CA VAL A 238 9.78 -23.36 -0.47
C VAL A 238 9.39 -23.98 0.87
N THR A 239 8.32 -23.45 1.48
CA THR A 239 7.72 -24.00 2.70
C THR A 239 6.20 -23.86 2.66
N LYS A 240 5.51 -24.63 3.53
CA LYS A 240 4.06 -24.61 3.71
C LYS A 240 3.70 -24.26 5.14
N GLN A 241 3.00 -23.17 5.33
CA GLN A 241 2.39 -22.80 6.60
C GLN A 241 0.92 -23.20 6.60
N VAL A 242 0.50 -23.98 7.59
CA VAL A 242 -0.90 -24.38 7.79
C VAL A 242 -1.46 -23.58 8.95
N PHE A 243 -2.67 -23.08 8.80
CA PHE A 243 -3.40 -22.33 9.83
C PHE A 243 -4.86 -22.75 9.86
N LYS A 244 -5.48 -22.61 11.03
CA LYS A 244 -6.93 -22.81 11.19
C LYS A 244 -7.62 -21.46 11.10
N ASN A 245 -8.62 -21.37 10.24
CA ASN A 245 -9.50 -20.21 10.15
C ASN A 245 -10.46 -20.14 11.34
N GLY A 246 -11.10 -18.99 11.54
CA GLY A 246 -12.07 -18.80 12.62
C GLY A 246 -13.32 -19.68 12.52
N ASP A 247 -13.61 -20.21 11.33
CA ASP A 247 -14.70 -21.17 11.03
C ASP A 247 -14.25 -22.64 11.20
N GLY A 248 -13.00 -22.89 11.64
CA GLY A 248 -12.43 -24.20 11.79
C GLY A 248 -11.83 -24.83 10.52
N ALA A 249 -12.01 -24.19 9.36
CA ALA A 249 -11.40 -24.64 8.12
C ALA A 249 -9.88 -24.48 8.15
N THR A 250 -9.16 -25.43 7.55
CA THR A 250 -7.69 -25.40 7.45
C THR A 250 -7.28 -24.69 6.18
N GLY A 251 -6.52 -23.58 6.32
CA GLY A 251 -5.89 -22.89 5.22
C GLY A 251 -4.41 -23.27 5.07
N ALA A 252 -3.88 -23.17 3.86
CA ALA A 252 -2.46 -23.37 3.59
C ALA A 252 -1.90 -22.18 2.82
N LEU A 253 -0.72 -21.72 3.24
CA LEU A 253 0.03 -20.66 2.61
C LEU A 253 1.41 -21.20 2.24
N TYR A 254 1.77 -21.14 0.98
CA TYR A 254 3.09 -21.50 0.50
C TYR A 254 3.96 -20.27 0.38
N LEU A 255 5.18 -20.32 0.90
CA LEU A 255 6.15 -19.23 0.86
C LEU A 255 7.40 -19.67 0.10
N VAL A 256 8.02 -18.71 -0.58
CA VAL A 256 9.30 -18.91 -1.27
C VAL A 256 10.28 -17.79 -0.93
N SER A 257 11.58 -18.14 -0.88
CA SER A 257 12.70 -17.22 -0.65
C SER A 257 13.92 -17.62 -1.46
N ASN A 258 14.75 -16.64 -1.86
CA ASN A 258 16.07 -16.89 -2.43
C ASN A 258 17.17 -17.05 -1.37
N ASP A 259 16.90 -16.70 -0.11
CA ASP A 259 17.84 -16.93 0.99
C ASP A 259 17.75 -18.39 1.45
N LEU A 260 18.77 -19.17 1.11
CA LEU A 260 18.81 -20.61 1.37
C LEU A 260 19.16 -20.97 2.82
N ASN A 261 19.47 -19.99 3.66
CA ASN A 261 19.85 -20.21 5.06
C ASN A 261 18.65 -20.08 6.03
N LEU A 262 17.46 -19.71 5.52
CA LEU A 262 16.28 -19.53 6.36
C LEU A 262 15.71 -20.87 6.85
N SER A 263 15.41 -20.94 8.15
CA SER A 263 14.55 -21.99 8.71
C SER A 263 13.07 -21.72 8.41
N TYR A 264 12.22 -22.72 8.66
CA TYR A 264 10.76 -22.58 8.58
C TYR A 264 10.25 -21.45 9.49
N GLU A 265 10.72 -21.40 10.74
CA GLU A 265 10.32 -20.41 11.74
C GLU A 265 10.74 -19.00 11.34
N GLN A 266 11.96 -18.85 10.84
CA GLN A 266 12.46 -17.56 10.36
C GLN A 266 11.63 -17.05 9.17
N MET A 267 11.42 -17.91 8.17
CA MET A 267 10.70 -17.57 6.96
C MET A 267 9.26 -17.15 7.26
N THR A 268 8.55 -17.91 8.10
CA THR A 268 7.17 -17.62 8.48
C THR A 268 7.05 -16.38 9.37
N THR A 269 8.01 -16.18 10.30
CA THR A 269 8.05 -15.02 11.20
C THR A 269 8.31 -13.73 10.43
N ILE A 270 9.27 -13.72 9.50
CA ILE A 270 9.56 -12.56 8.66
C ILE A 270 8.34 -12.25 7.77
N TYR A 271 7.77 -13.28 7.12
CA TYR A 271 6.63 -13.07 6.22
C TYR A 271 5.38 -12.56 6.95
N LYS A 272 5.18 -12.87 8.21
CA LYS A 272 4.09 -12.35 9.03
C LYS A 272 4.06 -10.80 9.05
N LYS A 273 5.22 -10.14 8.90
CA LYS A 273 5.31 -8.68 8.80
C LYS A 273 4.55 -8.13 7.58
N ARG A 274 4.30 -8.95 6.53
CA ARG A 274 3.50 -8.54 5.37
C ARG A 274 2.13 -7.97 5.77
N TRP A 275 1.54 -8.50 6.86
CA TRP A 275 0.24 -8.02 7.34
C TRP A 275 0.22 -6.52 7.67
N LYS A 276 1.38 -5.89 7.87
CA LYS A 276 1.49 -4.44 8.13
C LYS A 276 0.99 -3.58 6.96
N VAL A 277 0.99 -4.10 5.73
CA VAL A 277 0.40 -3.37 4.58
C VAL A 277 -1.12 -3.33 4.65
N GLU A 278 -1.76 -4.37 5.17
CA GLU A 278 -3.22 -4.41 5.38
C GLU A 278 -3.63 -3.38 6.46
N GLU A 279 -2.88 -3.33 7.58
CA GLU A 279 -3.07 -2.32 8.63
C GLU A 279 -2.92 -0.90 8.06
N TYR A 280 -1.91 -0.68 7.20
CA TYR A 280 -1.72 0.58 6.49
C TYR A 280 -2.90 0.91 5.58
N HIS A 281 -3.32 0.00 4.70
CA HIS A 281 -4.45 0.21 3.79
C HIS A 281 -5.73 0.55 4.56
N LYS A 282 -6.01 -0.18 5.64
CA LYS A 282 -7.13 0.11 6.52
C LYS A 282 -7.02 1.50 7.14
N SER A 283 -5.83 1.88 7.60
CA SER A 283 -5.63 3.16 8.26
C SER A 283 -5.75 4.35 7.30
N ILE A 284 -5.15 4.32 6.10
CA ILE A 284 -5.28 5.44 5.15
C ILE A 284 -6.74 5.65 4.74
N LYS A 285 -7.49 4.57 4.51
CA LYS A 285 -8.91 4.64 4.14
C LYS A 285 -9.78 5.20 5.25
N SER A 286 -9.51 4.86 6.52
CA SER A 286 -10.34 5.23 7.67
C SER A 286 -9.91 6.51 8.38
N ASN A 287 -8.60 6.82 8.40
CA ASN A 287 -8.06 7.83 9.30
C ASN A 287 -7.52 9.09 8.61
N THR A 288 -7.30 9.06 7.29
CA THR A 288 -6.66 10.17 6.56
C THR A 288 -7.51 10.74 5.42
N SER A 289 -8.81 10.55 5.49
CA SER A 289 -9.77 11.06 4.48
C SER A 289 -9.45 10.67 3.04
N PHE A 290 -8.78 9.54 2.82
CA PHE A 290 -8.37 9.02 1.51
C PHE A 290 -9.57 8.90 0.55
N SER A 291 -10.70 8.40 1.06
CA SER A 291 -11.94 8.23 0.30
C SER A 291 -12.73 9.53 0.10
N ASN A 292 -12.39 10.61 0.82
CA ASN A 292 -13.24 11.79 0.99
C ASN A 292 -12.84 12.98 0.09
N SER A 293 -12.17 12.72 -1.04
CA SER A 293 -11.81 13.76 -2.00
C SER A 293 -13.04 14.32 -2.72
N PRO A 294 -13.28 15.64 -2.68
CA PRO A 294 -14.36 16.29 -3.44
C PRO A 294 -14.00 16.55 -4.90
N THR A 295 -12.72 16.33 -5.27
CA THR A 295 -12.21 16.71 -6.57
C THR A 295 -12.61 15.73 -7.66
N LYS A 296 -12.83 16.25 -8.90
CA LYS A 296 -13.25 15.45 -10.05
C LYS A 296 -12.14 15.24 -11.07
N LYS A 297 -11.15 16.16 -11.11
CA LYS A 297 -10.02 16.09 -12.05
C LYS A 297 -9.01 15.04 -11.57
N GLN A 298 -8.53 14.20 -12.48
CA GLN A 298 -7.61 13.10 -12.20
C GLN A 298 -6.39 13.55 -11.38
N HIS A 299 -5.66 14.57 -11.84
CA HIS A 299 -4.44 15.02 -11.17
C HIS A 299 -4.68 15.58 -9.76
N THR A 300 -5.83 16.22 -9.50
CA THR A 300 -6.18 16.70 -8.16
C THR A 300 -6.62 15.58 -7.23
N GLN A 301 -7.22 14.52 -7.78
CA GLN A 301 -7.49 13.29 -7.02
C GLN A 301 -6.21 12.57 -6.63
N GLU A 302 -5.27 12.42 -7.55
CA GLU A 302 -3.94 11.85 -7.25
C GLU A 302 -3.23 12.65 -6.15
N ALA A 303 -3.23 13.98 -6.27
CA ALA A 303 -2.65 14.87 -5.27
C ALA A 303 -3.29 14.68 -3.89
N HIS A 304 -4.63 14.57 -3.83
CA HIS A 304 -5.34 14.27 -2.58
C HIS A 304 -4.94 12.92 -1.99
N PHE A 305 -4.84 11.87 -2.81
CA PHE A 305 -4.43 10.54 -2.33
C PHE A 305 -3.00 10.55 -1.79
N VAL A 306 -2.08 11.24 -2.46
CA VAL A 306 -0.71 11.42 -1.96
C VAL A 306 -0.71 12.22 -0.66
N ALA A 307 -1.50 13.29 -0.54
CA ALA A 307 -1.64 14.05 0.70
C ALA A 307 -2.18 13.17 1.85
N SER A 308 -3.13 12.28 1.57
CA SER A 308 -3.64 11.31 2.56
C SER A 308 -2.56 10.34 3.05
N ILE A 309 -1.64 9.93 2.17
CA ILE A 309 -0.48 9.12 2.54
C ILE A 309 0.48 9.93 3.43
N LEU A 310 0.70 11.22 3.12
CA LEU A 310 1.50 12.10 3.98
C LEU A 310 0.84 12.32 5.36
N ALA A 311 -0.49 12.42 5.40
CA ALA A 311 -1.25 12.49 6.65
C ALA A 311 -1.08 11.20 7.49
N TYR A 312 -1.03 10.03 6.85
CA TYR A 312 -0.72 8.77 7.52
C TYR A 312 0.67 8.81 8.19
N ILE A 313 1.67 9.38 7.55
CA ILE A 313 3.02 9.51 8.14
C ILE A 313 2.98 10.35 9.42
N LYS A 314 2.14 11.39 9.47
CA LYS A 314 1.92 12.18 10.69
C LYS A 314 1.30 11.33 11.80
N LEU A 315 0.29 10.51 11.48
CA LEU A 315 -0.32 9.59 12.44
C LEU A 315 0.68 8.52 12.92
N GLU A 316 1.55 8.03 12.06
CA GLU A 316 2.57 7.04 12.43
C GLU A 316 3.58 7.63 13.42
N LYS A 317 3.99 8.89 13.22
CA LYS A 317 4.82 9.63 14.21
C LYS A 317 4.08 9.82 15.54
N LEU A 318 2.80 10.19 15.51
CA LEU A 318 1.98 10.36 16.71
C LEU A 318 1.77 9.04 17.45
N LYS A 319 1.60 7.92 16.73
CA LYS A 319 1.50 6.56 17.29
C LYS A 319 2.71 6.26 18.21
N ILE A 320 3.91 6.50 17.69
CA ILE A 320 5.13 6.24 18.45
C ILE A 320 5.23 7.16 19.70
N ARG A 321 4.92 8.45 19.54
CA ARG A 321 5.00 9.41 20.65
C ARG A 321 3.99 9.13 21.76
N ASN A 322 2.76 8.76 21.38
CA ASN A 322 1.64 8.61 22.33
C ASN A 322 1.37 7.15 22.72
N LYS A 323 2.05 6.18 22.12
CA LYS A 323 1.82 4.74 22.31
C LYS A 323 0.36 4.32 22.05
N ASN A 324 -0.34 5.05 21.18
CA ASN A 324 -1.72 4.81 20.78
C ASN A 324 -1.80 4.48 19.29
N ASN A 325 -2.62 3.51 18.89
CA ASN A 325 -2.84 3.22 17.48
C ASN A 325 -3.61 4.35 16.77
N HIS A 326 -3.58 4.38 15.45
CA HIS A 326 -4.20 5.44 14.64
C HIS A 326 -5.70 5.62 14.90
N PHE A 327 -6.44 4.54 15.17
CA PHE A 327 -7.88 4.59 15.43
C PHE A 327 -8.15 5.25 16.78
N ALA A 328 -7.37 4.93 17.82
CA ALA A 328 -7.46 5.57 19.13
C ALA A 328 -7.10 7.08 19.05
N LEU A 329 -6.02 7.43 18.34
CA LEU A 329 -5.65 8.84 18.10
C LEU A 329 -6.78 9.59 17.39
N LYS A 330 -7.36 9.00 16.34
CA LYS A 330 -8.48 9.61 15.62
C LYS A 330 -9.71 9.76 16.50
N ALA A 331 -10.00 8.80 17.37
CA ALA A 331 -11.12 8.88 18.32
C ALA A 331 -10.93 10.02 19.32
N ILE A 332 -9.72 10.22 19.87
CA ILE A 332 -9.39 11.34 20.77
C ILE A 332 -9.63 12.67 20.04
N ILE A 333 -9.05 12.86 18.85
CA ILE A 333 -9.20 14.09 18.06
C ILE A 333 -10.68 14.40 17.77
N ARG A 334 -11.47 13.37 17.41
CA ARG A 334 -12.91 13.53 17.16
C ARG A 334 -13.70 13.88 18.41
N ALA A 335 -13.37 13.30 19.56
CA ALA A 335 -14.02 13.62 20.82
C ALA A 335 -13.79 15.09 21.22
N ASP A 336 -12.57 15.58 21.04
CA ASP A 336 -12.24 16.98 21.35
C ASP A 336 -12.93 17.96 20.38
N ALA A 337 -12.99 17.63 19.08
CA ALA A 337 -13.73 18.40 18.11
C ALA A 337 -15.25 18.41 18.41
N ALA A 338 -15.82 17.30 18.84
CA ALA A 338 -17.24 17.20 19.21
C ALA A 338 -17.55 18.02 20.49
N LYS A 339 -16.65 18.03 21.49
CA LYS A 339 -16.80 18.89 22.67
C LYS A 339 -16.84 20.37 22.27
N ALA A 340 -15.89 20.81 21.43
CA ALA A 340 -15.85 22.20 20.97
C ALA A 340 -17.14 22.57 20.19
N ALA A 341 -17.62 21.69 19.32
CA ALA A 341 -18.84 21.89 18.57
C ALA A 341 -20.07 21.96 19.49
N LEU A 342 -20.16 21.12 20.52
CA LEU A 342 -21.25 21.14 21.51
C LEU A 342 -21.30 22.47 22.27
N ILE A 343 -20.16 22.95 22.74
CA ILE A 343 -20.05 24.26 23.43
C ILE A 343 -20.55 25.38 22.49
N SER A 344 -20.10 25.40 21.24
CA SER A 344 -20.53 26.40 20.26
C SER A 344 -22.04 26.34 20.01
N TYR A 345 -22.60 25.14 19.86
CA TYR A 345 -24.04 24.94 19.70
C TYR A 345 -24.84 25.46 20.90
N GLN A 346 -24.40 25.16 22.12
CA GLN A 346 -25.06 25.68 23.34
C GLN A 346 -25.04 27.22 23.39
N GLN A 347 -23.90 27.84 23.09
CA GLN A 347 -23.78 29.31 23.02
C GLN A 347 -24.73 29.96 21.99
N LEU A 348 -24.93 29.32 20.84
CA LEU A 348 -25.88 29.83 19.84
C LEU A 348 -27.35 29.73 20.31
N ASN A 349 -27.70 28.70 21.08
CA ASN A 349 -29.04 28.56 21.65
C ASN A 349 -29.34 29.61 22.75
N TYR A 350 -28.38 29.94 23.58
CA TYR A 350 -28.55 30.96 24.62
C TYR A 350 -28.60 32.39 24.09
N LYS A 351 -27.96 32.69 22.93
CA LYS A 351 -28.03 34.00 22.29
C LYS A 351 -29.38 34.31 21.63
N LYS A 352 -30.25 33.31 21.40
CA LYS A 352 -31.59 33.51 20.82
C LYS A 352 -32.70 33.85 21.84
N VAL A 353 -32.37 33.88 23.13
CA VAL A 353 -33.32 34.13 24.26
C VAL A 353 -33.08 35.48 24.94
N ALA A 354 -32.13 36.28 24.48
CA ALA A 354 -31.87 37.66 24.88
C ALA A 354 -32.18 38.58 23.68
#